data_fe84649e6779e4a7d2040ecba15e4878
#
_entry.id   fe84649e6779e4a7d2040ecba15e4878
#
_cell.length_a   1.000
_cell.length_b   1.000
_cell.length_c   1.000
_cell.angle_alpha   90.00
_cell.angle_beta   90.00
_cell.angle_gamma   90.00
#
_symmetry.space_group_name_H-M   'P 1'
#
loop_
_entity.id
_entity.type
_entity.pdbx_description
1 polymer ?
#
loop_
_entity_poly.entity_id
_entity_poly.type
_entity_poly.pdbx_seq_one_letter_code
_entity_poly.pdbx_strand_id
1 'polypeptide(L)'
;MPSEKTYLGEIVDINDPLKQGRARVAVFGLFDDLAVENIPWAEQNSGLSFGSEYGGGNISIPRLGSVVSVHFEEENYYKITYDYIKEQAPDLTRELQEENSYEGTQALLYDGEALPGTLKIIYTRKNGLVISLGDAKVQLDTQNGGELRILVKMGEDEIRMEQSKVIVKCNNIELGEGAIEKLVKGSTFLTYFNSHTHPTGVGPSGTPIVPMTDAQHLSQVSKTK
;
A
#
# COMPACT_ATOMS: atom_id res chain seq x y z
N MET A 1 -25.87 -35.31 -8.76
CA MET A 1 -25.87 -33.93 -9.24
C MET A 1 -25.06 -33.93 -10.52
N PRO A 2 -25.53 -33.34 -11.63
CA PRO A 2 -24.66 -33.18 -12.79
C PRO A 2 -23.47 -32.34 -12.35
N SER A 3 -22.24 -32.76 -12.67
CA SER A 3 -21.04 -31.96 -12.43
C SER A 3 -21.13 -30.77 -13.36
N GLU A 4 -21.21 -29.55 -12.83
CA GLU A 4 -21.05 -28.36 -13.63
C GLU A 4 -19.71 -28.44 -14.36
N LYS A 5 -19.77 -28.37 -15.68
CA LYS A 5 -18.57 -28.42 -16.52
C LYS A 5 -17.86 -27.08 -16.40
N THR A 6 -16.62 -27.11 -16.02
CA THR A 6 -15.74 -25.93 -16.03
C THR A 6 -14.96 -25.93 -17.34
N TYR A 7 -14.95 -24.80 -18.01
CA TYR A 7 -14.19 -24.55 -19.22
C TYR A 7 -13.06 -23.59 -18.95
N LEU A 8 -12.10 -23.51 -19.84
CA LEU A 8 -11.07 -22.48 -19.83
C LEU A 8 -11.31 -21.53 -20.99
N GLY A 9 -10.96 -20.28 -20.81
CA GLY A 9 -11.04 -19.27 -21.86
C GLY A 9 -10.09 -18.12 -21.61
N GLU A 10 -9.89 -17.33 -22.64
CA GLU A 10 -9.04 -16.14 -22.62
C GLU A 10 -9.88 -14.86 -22.62
N ILE A 11 -9.52 -13.88 -21.81
CA ILE A 11 -10.15 -12.55 -21.82
C ILE A 11 -9.77 -11.81 -23.09
N VAL A 12 -10.74 -11.53 -23.94
CA VAL A 12 -10.54 -10.88 -25.24
C VAL A 12 -11.11 -9.46 -25.35
N ASP A 13 -12.01 -9.06 -24.44
CA ASP A 13 -12.55 -7.69 -24.37
C ASP A 13 -12.95 -7.34 -22.94
N ILE A 14 -12.55 -6.16 -22.47
CA ILE A 14 -12.85 -5.61 -21.15
C ILE A 14 -13.59 -4.27 -21.20
N ASN A 15 -13.99 -3.83 -22.40
CA ASN A 15 -14.67 -2.55 -22.60
C ASN A 15 -16.17 -2.66 -22.29
N ASP A 16 -16.52 -3.18 -21.12
CA ASP A 16 -17.89 -3.33 -20.65
C ASP A 16 -18.66 -2.01 -20.72
N PRO A 17 -19.72 -1.90 -21.55
CA PRO A 17 -20.49 -0.66 -21.68
C PRO A 17 -21.25 -0.29 -20.39
N LEU A 18 -21.55 -1.25 -19.52
CA LEU A 18 -22.23 -1.02 -18.25
C LEU A 18 -21.24 -0.74 -17.09
N LYS A 19 -19.91 -0.90 -17.31
CA LYS A 19 -18.89 -0.70 -16.29
C LYS A 19 -19.10 -1.53 -15.01
N GLN A 20 -19.58 -2.75 -15.19
CA GLN A 20 -19.87 -3.71 -14.11
C GLN A 20 -18.77 -4.75 -13.91
N GLY A 21 -17.62 -4.60 -14.59
CA GLY A 21 -16.50 -5.53 -14.51
C GLY A 21 -16.68 -6.81 -15.34
N ARG A 22 -17.66 -6.81 -16.26
CA ARG A 22 -17.85 -7.91 -17.19
C ARG A 22 -16.74 -7.94 -18.24
N ALA A 23 -16.48 -9.13 -18.76
CA ALA A 23 -15.51 -9.33 -19.83
C ALA A 23 -16.08 -10.25 -20.91
N ARG A 24 -15.54 -10.17 -22.12
CA ARG A 24 -15.78 -11.19 -23.14
C ARG A 24 -14.68 -12.21 -23.06
N VAL A 25 -15.06 -13.48 -22.97
CA VAL A 25 -14.17 -14.60 -22.80
C VAL A 25 -14.27 -15.53 -23.99
N ALA A 26 -13.19 -15.65 -24.75
CA ALA A 26 -13.08 -16.68 -25.79
C ALA A 26 -12.90 -18.04 -25.12
N VAL A 27 -13.98 -18.79 -25.00
CA VAL A 27 -13.99 -20.12 -24.36
C VAL A 27 -13.42 -21.14 -25.32
N PHE A 28 -12.30 -21.75 -24.94
CA PHE A 28 -11.57 -22.69 -25.79
C PHE A 28 -12.44 -23.88 -26.19
N GLY A 29 -12.47 -24.15 -27.48
CA GLY A 29 -13.26 -25.24 -28.10
C GLY A 29 -14.78 -24.93 -28.23
N LEU A 30 -15.24 -23.76 -27.77
CA LEU A 30 -16.65 -23.36 -27.92
C LEU A 30 -16.84 -22.06 -28.70
N PHE A 31 -15.98 -21.08 -28.47
CA PHE A 31 -16.09 -19.74 -29.06
C PHE A 31 -14.91 -19.36 -29.94
N ASP A 32 -14.06 -20.35 -30.32
CA ASP A 32 -12.85 -20.12 -31.12
C ASP A 32 -13.12 -19.46 -32.48
N ASP A 33 -14.27 -19.75 -33.07
CA ASP A 33 -14.66 -19.22 -34.41
C ASP A 33 -15.57 -17.99 -34.32
N LEU A 34 -15.87 -17.50 -33.12
CA LEU A 34 -16.71 -16.33 -32.94
C LEU A 34 -15.92 -15.02 -33.02
N ALA A 35 -16.45 -14.06 -33.78
CA ALA A 35 -15.92 -12.70 -33.70
C ALA A 35 -16.15 -12.13 -32.28
N VAL A 36 -15.19 -11.36 -31.76
CA VAL A 36 -15.17 -10.86 -30.37
C VAL A 36 -16.48 -10.15 -30.00
N GLU A 37 -17.02 -9.35 -30.94
CA GLU A 37 -18.29 -8.62 -30.76
C GLU A 37 -19.51 -9.54 -30.58
N ASN A 38 -19.43 -10.79 -31.00
CA ASN A 38 -20.50 -11.78 -30.87
C ASN A 38 -20.39 -12.66 -29.63
N ILE A 39 -19.25 -12.59 -28.90
CA ILE A 39 -19.08 -13.30 -27.66
C ILE A 39 -19.94 -12.61 -26.58
N PRO A 40 -20.79 -13.33 -25.85
CA PRO A 40 -21.56 -12.75 -24.75
C PRO A 40 -20.66 -12.17 -23.65
N TRP A 41 -21.17 -11.16 -22.95
CA TRP A 41 -20.52 -10.64 -21.74
C TRP A 41 -20.63 -11.65 -20.59
N ALA A 42 -19.51 -12.02 -20.03
CA ALA A 42 -19.42 -12.86 -18.84
C ALA A 42 -19.32 -12.01 -17.58
N GLU A 43 -19.99 -12.41 -16.53
CA GLU A 43 -19.92 -11.77 -15.20
C GLU A 43 -18.82 -12.39 -14.38
N GLN A 44 -18.14 -11.57 -13.58
CA GLN A 44 -17.17 -12.09 -12.63
C GLN A 44 -17.90 -12.78 -11.49
N ASN A 45 -17.55 -14.02 -11.19
CA ASN A 45 -18.01 -14.70 -9.98
C ASN A 45 -17.22 -14.17 -8.78
N SER A 46 -17.71 -13.09 -8.17
CA SER A 46 -17.01 -12.47 -7.03
C SER A 46 -17.49 -13.09 -5.71
N GLY A 47 -16.56 -13.72 -4.99
CA GLY A 47 -16.85 -14.31 -3.67
C GLY A 47 -17.07 -13.31 -2.52
N LEU A 48 -16.95 -11.99 -2.76
CA LEU A 48 -17.11 -10.92 -1.77
C LEU A 48 -18.13 -9.89 -2.24
N SER A 49 -19.37 -10.32 -2.37
CA SER A 49 -20.49 -9.45 -2.67
C SER A 49 -21.24 -9.13 -1.36
N PHE A 50 -21.28 -7.86 -0.98
CA PHE A 50 -22.07 -7.41 0.18
C PHE A 50 -23.52 -7.13 -0.22
N GLY A 51 -24.21 -8.01 -0.88
CA GLY A 51 -25.55 -7.80 -1.40
C GLY A 51 -26.41 -6.88 -0.54
N SER A 52 -26.58 -5.64 -0.93
CA SER A 52 -27.48 -4.68 -0.33
C SER A 52 -28.15 -3.84 -1.41
N GLU A 53 -29.32 -3.29 -1.13
CA GLU A 53 -30.03 -2.40 -2.05
C GLU A 53 -29.24 -1.10 -2.38
N TYR A 54 -28.25 -0.75 -1.55
CA TYR A 54 -27.38 0.42 -1.75
C TYR A 54 -26.10 0.08 -2.51
N GLY A 55 -25.96 -1.16 -2.96
CA GLY A 55 -24.75 -1.66 -3.60
C GLY A 55 -23.61 -1.86 -2.60
N GLY A 56 -22.65 -2.61 -3.01
CA GLY A 56 -21.43 -2.91 -2.26
C GLY A 56 -20.80 -4.15 -2.86
N GLY A 57 -19.49 -4.22 -2.82
CA GLY A 57 -18.81 -5.38 -3.36
C GLY A 57 -17.35 -5.12 -3.68
N ASN A 58 -16.76 -6.13 -4.26
CA ASN A 58 -15.41 -6.08 -4.81
C ASN A 58 -15.52 -6.14 -6.33
N ILE A 59 -14.81 -5.28 -7.02
CA ILE A 59 -14.67 -5.32 -8.47
C ILE A 59 -13.18 -5.36 -8.82
N SER A 60 -12.82 -6.28 -9.70
CA SER A 60 -11.47 -6.39 -10.26
C SER A 60 -11.59 -6.52 -11.76
N ILE A 61 -11.06 -5.57 -12.50
CA ILE A 61 -11.09 -5.63 -13.97
C ILE A 61 -10.00 -6.58 -14.44
N PRO A 62 -10.34 -7.62 -15.21
CA PRO A 62 -9.35 -8.57 -15.70
C PRO A 62 -8.43 -7.91 -16.72
N ARG A 63 -7.26 -8.52 -16.93
CA ARG A 63 -6.37 -8.12 -18.03
C ARG A 63 -6.72 -8.87 -19.31
N LEU A 64 -6.57 -8.20 -20.44
CA LEU A 64 -6.63 -8.85 -21.75
C LEU A 64 -5.56 -9.95 -21.84
N GLY A 65 -5.92 -11.09 -22.43
CA GLY A 65 -5.05 -12.25 -22.53
C GLY A 65 -4.98 -13.13 -21.29
N SER A 66 -5.63 -12.74 -20.17
CA SER A 66 -5.70 -13.59 -18.98
C SER A 66 -6.53 -14.84 -19.24
N VAL A 67 -6.03 -16.00 -18.82
CA VAL A 67 -6.79 -17.25 -18.84
C VAL A 67 -7.62 -17.36 -17.58
N VAL A 68 -8.90 -17.70 -17.76
CA VAL A 68 -9.89 -17.79 -16.68
C VAL A 68 -10.65 -19.11 -16.75
N SER A 69 -11.23 -19.54 -15.64
CA SER A 69 -12.21 -20.61 -15.63
C SER A 69 -13.60 -20.04 -15.90
N VAL A 70 -14.39 -20.74 -16.68
CA VAL A 70 -15.69 -20.30 -17.16
C VAL A 70 -16.77 -21.31 -16.81
N HIS A 71 -17.90 -20.83 -16.37
CA HIS A 71 -19.07 -21.61 -16.02
C HIS A 71 -20.29 -21.08 -16.78
N PHE A 72 -21.14 -22.00 -17.21
CA PHE A 72 -22.42 -21.69 -17.86
C PHE A 72 -23.55 -22.07 -16.92
N GLU A 73 -24.38 -21.12 -16.54
CA GLU A 73 -25.54 -21.36 -15.69
C GLU A 73 -26.61 -22.16 -16.49
N GLU A 74 -26.98 -23.31 -15.98
CA GLU A 74 -27.97 -24.21 -16.61
C GLU A 74 -27.63 -24.58 -18.07
N GLU A 75 -26.35 -24.72 -18.40
CA GLU A 75 -25.87 -24.96 -19.78
C GLU A 75 -26.25 -23.86 -20.79
N ASN A 76 -26.59 -22.64 -20.29
CA ASN A 76 -26.93 -21.51 -21.12
C ASN A 76 -25.70 -20.70 -21.51
N TYR A 77 -25.31 -20.73 -22.77
CA TYR A 77 -24.16 -20.01 -23.31
C TYR A 77 -24.28 -18.48 -23.29
N TYR A 78 -25.40 -17.92 -22.87
CA TYR A 78 -25.60 -16.47 -22.67
C TYR A 78 -25.51 -16.05 -21.19
N LYS A 79 -25.53 -17.00 -20.27
CA LYS A 79 -25.35 -16.77 -18.83
C LYS A 79 -24.01 -17.31 -18.39
N ILE A 80 -23.01 -16.47 -18.53
CA ILE A 80 -21.62 -16.85 -18.37
C ILE A 80 -21.07 -16.18 -17.12
N THR A 81 -20.44 -16.97 -16.28
CA THR A 81 -19.62 -16.46 -15.18
C THR A 81 -18.17 -16.92 -15.35
N TYR A 82 -17.23 -16.11 -14.86
CA TYR A 82 -15.82 -16.49 -14.89
C TYR A 82 -15.18 -16.26 -13.53
N ASP A 83 -14.18 -17.11 -13.22
CA ASP A 83 -13.31 -17.01 -12.07
C ASP A 83 -11.87 -16.91 -12.51
N TYR A 84 -11.06 -16.17 -11.76
CA TYR A 84 -9.62 -16.18 -11.97
C TYR A 84 -9.05 -17.55 -11.63
N ILE A 85 -8.14 -18.02 -12.47
CA ILE A 85 -7.32 -19.19 -12.15
C ILE A 85 -6.35 -18.76 -11.03
N LYS A 86 -6.30 -19.55 -9.97
CA LYS A 86 -5.37 -19.34 -8.86
C LYS A 86 -3.96 -19.72 -9.29
N GLU A 87 -3.34 -18.89 -10.09
CA GLU A 87 -1.90 -18.95 -10.34
C GLU A 87 -1.21 -18.03 -9.33
N GLN A 88 -0.37 -18.60 -8.50
CA GLN A 88 0.45 -17.83 -7.61
C GLN A 88 1.58 -17.19 -8.42
N ALA A 89 1.73 -15.86 -8.32
CA ALA A 89 2.82 -15.16 -8.99
C ALA A 89 4.17 -15.74 -8.56
N PRO A 90 5.08 -16.09 -9.50
CA PRO A 90 6.38 -16.69 -9.17
C PRO A 90 7.21 -15.83 -8.19
N ASP A 91 7.12 -14.50 -8.33
CA ASP A 91 7.82 -13.57 -7.46
C ASP A 91 7.27 -13.57 -6.03
N LEU A 92 5.95 -13.69 -5.87
CA LEU A 92 5.34 -13.86 -4.56
C LEU A 92 5.78 -15.19 -3.92
N THR A 93 5.80 -16.28 -4.71
CA THR A 93 6.27 -17.58 -4.23
C THR A 93 7.72 -17.50 -3.75
N ARG A 94 8.60 -16.85 -4.51
CA ARG A 94 10.00 -16.66 -4.14
C ARG A 94 10.13 -15.82 -2.86
N GLU A 95 9.42 -14.69 -2.76
CA GLU A 95 9.40 -13.83 -1.58
C GLU A 95 9.00 -14.62 -0.31
N LEU A 96 7.98 -15.46 -0.41
CA LEU A 96 7.52 -16.29 0.72
C LEU A 96 8.52 -17.38 1.12
N GLN A 97 9.23 -17.96 0.15
CA GLN A 97 10.27 -18.96 0.41
C GLN A 97 11.51 -18.35 1.05
N GLU A 98 11.97 -17.20 0.55
CA GLU A 98 13.15 -16.49 1.07
C GLU A 98 12.94 -16.01 2.50
N GLU A 99 11.75 -15.56 2.84
CA GLU A 99 11.44 -15.07 4.18
C GLU A 99 11.18 -16.17 5.21
N ASN A 100 11.09 -17.43 4.80
CA ASN A 100 10.74 -18.57 5.65
C ASN A 100 9.49 -18.31 6.51
N SER A 101 8.52 -17.60 5.95
CA SER A 101 7.31 -17.16 6.65
C SER A 101 6.02 -17.60 5.96
N TYR A 102 6.10 -18.71 5.21
CA TYR A 102 4.96 -19.26 4.47
C TYR A 102 3.75 -19.57 5.35
N GLU A 103 4.01 -20.17 6.52
CA GLU A 103 2.95 -20.52 7.47
C GLU A 103 2.30 -19.26 8.05
N GLY A 104 0.99 -19.16 7.94
CA GLY A 104 0.19 -18.02 8.43
C GLY A 104 0.21 -16.78 7.54
N THR A 105 0.82 -16.87 6.34
CA THR A 105 0.76 -15.80 5.34
C THR A 105 -0.65 -15.66 4.77
N GLN A 106 -1.09 -14.42 4.60
CA GLN A 106 -2.32 -14.05 3.92
C GLN A 106 -2.00 -12.96 2.90
N ALA A 107 -2.04 -13.29 1.61
CA ALA A 107 -1.93 -12.34 0.52
C ALA A 107 -3.33 -12.03 -0.01
N LEU A 108 -3.82 -10.82 0.25
CA LEU A 108 -5.13 -10.35 -0.21
C LEU A 108 -5.06 -9.84 -1.64
N LEU A 109 -3.97 -9.20 -2.00
CA LEU A 109 -3.74 -8.64 -3.32
C LEU A 109 -2.26 -8.70 -3.65
N TYR A 110 -1.94 -9.17 -4.84
CA TYR A 110 -0.60 -9.11 -5.40
C TYR A 110 -0.72 -8.88 -6.91
N ASP A 111 -0.12 -7.80 -7.39
CA ASP A 111 -0.03 -7.46 -8.80
C ASP A 111 1.39 -7.00 -9.13
N GLY A 112 2.16 -7.90 -9.77
CA GLY A 112 3.56 -7.63 -10.14
C GLY A 112 3.72 -6.67 -11.31
N GLU A 113 2.64 -6.39 -12.06
CA GLU A 113 2.65 -5.52 -13.24
C GLU A 113 1.97 -4.17 -12.99
N ALA A 114 1.58 -3.86 -11.74
CA ALA A 114 1.02 -2.57 -11.41
C ALA A 114 2.04 -1.44 -11.67
N LEU A 115 1.55 -0.26 -12.00
CA LEU A 115 2.39 0.94 -12.19
C LEU A 115 2.22 1.89 -11.00
N PRO A 116 3.30 2.43 -10.44
CA PRO A 116 4.70 2.43 -10.90
C PRO A 116 5.53 1.21 -10.45
N GLY A 117 4.95 0.19 -9.88
CA GLY A 117 5.65 -1.01 -9.44
C GLY A 117 4.70 -1.97 -8.75
N THR A 118 5.19 -3.08 -8.23
CA THR A 118 4.36 -4.13 -7.61
C THR A 118 3.39 -3.56 -6.57
N LEU A 119 2.11 -3.84 -6.76
CA LEU A 119 1.06 -3.57 -5.78
C LEU A 119 0.85 -4.82 -4.93
N LYS A 120 0.88 -4.68 -3.61
CA LYS A 120 0.58 -5.79 -2.70
C LYS A 120 -0.08 -5.38 -1.40
N ILE A 121 -0.97 -6.25 -0.92
CA ILE A 121 -1.53 -6.23 0.43
C ILE A 121 -1.30 -7.63 0.99
N ILE A 122 -0.35 -7.76 1.89
CA ILE A 122 0.11 -9.04 2.41
C ILE A 122 0.35 -8.98 3.91
N TYR A 123 -0.02 -10.05 4.60
CA TYR A 123 0.36 -10.28 5.99
C TYR A 123 1.29 -11.49 6.07
N THR A 124 2.41 -11.36 6.77
CA THR A 124 3.28 -12.46 7.17
C THR A 124 3.61 -12.36 8.65
N ARG A 125 3.94 -13.48 9.29
CA ARG A 125 4.36 -13.46 10.71
C ARG A 125 5.63 -12.64 10.93
N LYS A 126 6.51 -12.59 9.94
CA LYS A 126 7.78 -11.87 10.03
C LYS A 126 7.62 -10.37 9.82
N ASN A 127 6.88 -9.96 8.79
CA ASN A 127 6.80 -8.57 8.35
C ASN A 127 5.52 -7.85 8.79
N GLY A 128 4.58 -8.58 9.43
CA GLY A 128 3.26 -8.04 9.75
C GLY A 128 2.43 -7.75 8.51
N LEU A 129 1.55 -6.76 8.59
CA LEU A 129 0.73 -6.30 7.47
C LEU A 129 1.50 -5.26 6.66
N VAL A 130 1.67 -5.52 5.37
CA VAL A 130 2.30 -4.62 4.40
C VAL A 130 1.30 -4.26 3.32
N ILE A 131 1.14 -2.96 3.08
CA ILE A 131 0.43 -2.40 1.91
C ILE A 131 1.47 -1.60 1.14
N SER A 132 1.74 -1.94 -0.11
CA SER A 132 2.77 -1.26 -0.90
C SER A 132 2.40 -1.12 -2.38
N LEU A 133 2.94 -0.06 -2.98
CA LEU A 133 2.91 0.19 -4.42
C LEU A 133 4.29 0.74 -4.82
N GLY A 134 5.07 -0.06 -5.55
CA GLY A 134 6.47 0.28 -5.84
C GLY A 134 7.26 0.52 -4.54
N ASP A 135 7.92 1.66 -4.46
CA ASP A 135 8.76 2.05 -3.32
C ASP A 135 7.97 2.63 -2.12
N ALA A 136 6.68 2.91 -2.32
CA ALA A 136 5.82 3.41 -1.25
C ALA A 136 5.21 2.25 -0.46
N LYS A 137 5.28 2.31 0.88
CA LYS A 137 4.66 1.30 1.74
C LYS A 137 4.12 1.84 3.05
N VAL A 138 3.07 1.18 3.53
CA VAL A 138 2.58 1.26 4.92
C VAL A 138 2.73 -0.13 5.52
N GLN A 139 3.34 -0.21 6.69
CA GLN A 139 3.60 -1.48 7.36
C GLN A 139 3.21 -1.40 8.84
N LEU A 140 2.48 -2.41 9.31
CA LEU A 140 2.18 -2.63 10.71
C LEU A 140 2.86 -3.93 11.13
N ASP A 141 3.86 -3.85 11.98
CA ASP A 141 4.63 -5.01 12.44
C ASP A 141 5.00 -4.93 13.92
N THR A 142 5.58 -6.02 14.41
CA THR A 142 6.25 -6.05 15.72
C THR A 142 7.72 -6.31 15.47
N GLN A 143 8.54 -5.29 15.59
CA GLN A 143 9.97 -5.46 15.38
C GLN A 143 10.57 -6.44 16.42
N ASN A 144 11.13 -7.55 15.93
CA ASN A 144 11.76 -8.59 16.75
C ASN A 144 10.86 -9.18 17.87
N GLY A 145 9.55 -9.30 17.60
CA GLY A 145 8.60 -9.81 18.59
C GLY A 145 8.28 -8.86 19.74
N GLY A 146 8.65 -7.58 19.58
CA GLY A 146 8.39 -6.52 20.55
C GLY A 146 7.04 -5.80 20.33
N GLU A 147 7.04 -4.51 20.61
CA GLU A 147 5.85 -3.67 20.51
C GLU A 147 5.44 -3.41 19.06
N LEU A 148 4.13 -3.23 18.87
CA LEU A 148 3.57 -2.88 17.57
C LEU A 148 4.11 -1.52 17.11
N ARG A 149 4.52 -1.45 15.86
CA ARG A 149 4.90 -0.19 15.21
C ARG A 149 4.13 0.03 13.91
N ILE A 150 4.02 1.30 13.53
CA ILE A 150 3.51 1.73 12.23
C ILE A 150 4.67 2.41 11.49
N LEU A 151 4.89 1.99 10.25
CA LEU A 151 5.90 2.54 9.36
C LEU A 151 5.23 3.00 8.06
N VAL A 152 5.43 4.27 7.70
CA VAL A 152 5.11 4.81 6.37
C VAL A 152 6.43 5.15 5.71
N LYS A 153 6.69 4.62 4.53
CA LYS A 153 7.96 4.77 3.82
C LYS A 153 7.74 5.09 2.34
N MET A 154 8.62 5.94 1.80
CA MET A 154 8.74 6.20 0.37
C MET A 154 10.23 6.40 0.04
N GLY A 155 10.84 5.43 -0.66
CA GLY A 155 12.28 5.43 -0.87
C GLY A 155 13.04 5.42 0.46
N GLU A 156 13.86 6.45 0.71
CA GLU A 156 14.62 6.61 1.97
C GLU A 156 13.88 7.41 3.05
N ASP A 157 12.79 8.10 2.68
CA ASP A 157 12.00 8.88 3.62
C ASP A 157 11.05 7.99 4.41
N GLU A 158 10.93 8.24 5.72
CA GLU A 158 10.06 7.45 6.59
C GLU A 158 9.41 8.28 7.70
N ILE A 159 8.18 7.88 8.05
CA ILE A 159 7.52 8.23 9.31
C ILE A 159 7.32 6.93 10.07
N ARG A 160 7.84 6.85 11.30
CA ARG A 160 7.73 5.67 12.14
C ARG A 160 7.12 6.02 13.48
N MET A 161 6.07 5.32 13.86
CA MET A 161 5.42 5.43 15.17
C MET A 161 5.74 4.18 15.97
N GLU A 162 6.29 4.40 17.15
CA GLU A 162 6.60 3.39 18.17
C GLU A 162 5.84 3.76 19.45
N GLN A 163 5.80 2.89 20.45
CA GLN A 163 4.95 3.07 21.64
C GLN A 163 5.07 4.46 22.31
N SER A 164 6.24 5.04 22.35
CA SER A 164 6.48 6.30 23.06
C SER A 164 7.05 7.42 22.20
N LYS A 165 7.19 7.23 20.89
CA LYS A 165 7.80 8.24 20.02
C LYS A 165 7.33 8.15 18.57
N VAL A 166 7.40 9.28 17.89
CA VAL A 166 7.27 9.40 16.43
C VAL A 166 8.61 9.87 15.88
N ILE A 167 9.09 9.20 14.87
CA ILE A 167 10.33 9.53 14.16
C ILE A 167 9.97 9.91 12.74
N VAL A 168 10.43 11.08 12.29
CA VAL A 168 10.37 11.52 10.90
C VAL A 168 11.79 11.60 10.38
N LYS A 169 12.08 10.82 9.35
CA LYS A 169 13.38 10.79 8.68
C LYS A 169 13.16 11.19 7.23
N CYS A 170 13.62 12.35 6.85
CA CYS A 170 13.61 12.88 5.48
C CYS A 170 14.61 14.03 5.37
N ASN A 171 14.90 14.45 4.15
CA ASN A 171 15.85 15.55 3.91
C ASN A 171 15.24 16.92 4.25
N ASN A 172 13.91 17.06 4.14
CA ASN A 172 13.23 18.34 4.40
C ASN A 172 11.88 18.08 5.09
N ILE A 173 11.56 18.84 6.12
CA ILE A 173 10.26 18.83 6.81
C ILE A 173 9.65 20.21 6.69
N GLU A 174 8.50 20.31 6.03
CA GLU A 174 7.70 21.52 5.96
C GLU A 174 6.52 21.40 6.95
N LEU A 175 6.42 22.31 7.89
CA LEU A 175 5.28 22.42 8.79
C LEU A 175 4.25 23.41 8.23
N GLY A 176 3.55 22.98 7.20
CA GLY A 176 2.66 23.76 6.36
C GLY A 176 3.18 23.82 4.93
N GLU A 177 2.28 23.75 3.96
CA GLU A 177 2.64 23.77 2.54
C GLU A 177 3.36 25.08 2.18
N GLY A 178 4.56 24.98 1.59
CA GLY A 178 5.37 26.13 1.22
C GLY A 178 6.00 26.89 2.39
N ALA A 179 6.14 26.26 3.56
CA ALA A 179 6.78 26.88 4.72
C ALA A 179 8.25 27.20 4.44
N ILE A 180 8.63 28.46 4.62
CA ILE A 180 10.01 28.96 4.40
C ILE A 180 10.72 29.36 5.68
N GLU A 181 9.98 29.51 6.78
CA GLU A 181 10.54 29.93 8.06
C GLU A 181 11.30 28.77 8.71
N LYS A 182 12.54 29.04 9.13
CA LYS A 182 13.43 28.00 9.69
C LYS A 182 13.19 27.84 11.19
N LEU A 183 13.13 26.58 11.63
CA LEU A 183 13.08 26.25 13.03
C LEU A 183 14.42 26.53 13.71
N VAL A 184 14.38 27.06 14.93
CA VAL A 184 15.56 27.32 15.73
C VAL A 184 16.10 25.99 16.29
N LYS A 185 17.38 25.71 16.09
CA LYS A 185 18.07 24.59 16.74
C LYS A 185 18.28 24.92 18.23
N GLY A 186 17.42 24.36 19.08
CA GLY A 186 17.32 24.75 20.48
C GLY A 186 18.63 24.70 21.26
N SER A 187 19.39 23.61 21.22
CA SER A 187 20.67 23.48 21.93
C SER A 187 21.73 24.45 21.40
N THR A 188 21.78 24.67 20.10
CA THR A 188 22.69 25.64 19.49
C THR A 188 22.33 27.06 19.89
N PHE A 189 21.04 27.40 19.86
CA PHE A 189 20.55 28.70 20.29
C PHE A 189 20.81 28.96 21.77
N LEU A 190 20.59 27.98 22.65
CA LEU A 190 20.86 28.05 24.07
C LEU A 190 22.34 28.39 24.34
N THR A 191 23.26 27.69 23.67
CA THR A 191 24.71 27.97 23.80
C THR A 191 25.03 29.40 23.35
N TYR A 192 24.52 29.80 22.19
CA TYR A 192 24.76 31.15 21.67
C TYR A 192 24.15 32.23 22.56
N PHE A 193 22.91 32.02 23.02
CA PHE A 193 22.24 32.97 23.93
C PHE A 193 23.03 33.15 25.24
N ASN A 194 23.49 32.09 25.87
CA ASN A 194 24.21 32.14 27.13
C ASN A 194 25.61 32.79 27.05
N SER A 195 26.18 32.84 25.86
CA SER A 195 27.52 33.38 25.60
C SER A 195 27.51 34.78 25.01
N HIS A 196 26.35 35.34 24.59
CA HIS A 196 26.34 36.62 23.91
C HIS A 196 26.61 37.77 24.91
N THR A 197 27.23 38.81 24.39
CA THR A 197 27.54 40.05 25.13
C THR A 197 27.18 41.26 24.28
N HIS A 198 27.01 42.41 24.87
CA HIS A 198 26.72 43.67 24.19
C HIS A 198 27.92 44.60 24.28
N PRO A 199 28.26 45.39 23.26
CA PRO A 199 29.23 46.44 23.34
C PRO A 199 28.67 47.56 24.25
N THR A 200 29.50 48.04 25.18
CA THR A 200 29.16 49.20 26.04
C THR A 200 30.28 50.24 25.96
N GLY A 201 29.99 51.44 26.41
CA GLY A 201 30.97 52.54 26.39
C GLY A 201 32.21 52.29 27.26
N VAL A 202 32.21 51.24 28.10
CA VAL A 202 33.34 50.87 28.98
C VAL A 202 33.90 49.46 28.74
N GLY A 203 33.51 48.83 27.62
CA GLY A 203 33.88 47.45 27.23
C GLY A 203 32.66 46.57 27.03
N PRO A 204 32.84 45.28 26.66
CA PRO A 204 31.74 44.33 26.51
C PRO A 204 30.98 44.12 27.82
N SER A 205 29.64 43.95 27.75
CA SER A 205 28.84 43.50 28.89
C SER A 205 29.29 42.11 29.38
N GLY A 206 28.89 41.74 30.58
CA GLY A 206 28.87 40.32 30.98
C GLY A 206 27.87 39.50 30.16
N THR A 207 27.96 38.21 30.31
CA THR A 207 26.93 37.27 29.81
C THR A 207 25.61 37.45 30.52
N PRO A 208 24.46 36.92 30.03
CA PRO A 208 23.17 37.00 30.72
C PRO A 208 23.27 36.53 32.18
N ILE A 209 22.76 37.34 33.11
CA ILE A 209 22.78 37.05 34.56
C ILE A 209 21.91 35.81 34.88
N VAL A 210 20.83 35.65 34.12
CA VAL A 210 19.96 34.46 34.20
C VAL A 210 20.15 33.67 32.90
N PRO A 211 20.97 32.62 32.92
CA PRO A 211 21.18 31.81 31.70
C PRO A 211 19.94 30.96 31.40
N MET A 212 19.73 30.67 30.14
CA MET A 212 18.80 29.63 29.70
C MET A 212 19.31 28.26 30.12
N THR A 213 18.40 27.38 30.53
CA THR A 213 18.73 25.98 30.83
C THR A 213 17.94 25.04 29.91
N ASP A 214 18.50 23.89 29.60
CA ASP A 214 17.86 22.89 28.74
C ASP A 214 16.48 22.47 29.31
N ALA A 215 16.44 22.10 30.58
CA ALA A 215 15.24 21.56 31.21
C ALA A 215 14.06 22.55 31.30
N GLN A 216 14.34 23.87 31.34
CA GLN A 216 13.31 24.90 31.53
C GLN A 216 12.91 25.58 30.22
N HIS A 217 13.80 25.63 29.25
CA HIS A 217 13.62 26.50 28.09
C HIS A 217 13.61 25.75 26.75
N LEU A 218 14.01 24.46 26.71
CA LEU A 218 13.96 23.63 25.53
C LEU A 218 12.94 22.51 25.69
N SER A 219 12.35 22.09 24.56
CA SER A 219 11.45 20.95 24.56
C SER A 219 12.20 19.65 24.90
N GLN A 220 11.68 18.91 25.87
CA GLN A 220 12.17 17.59 26.21
C GLN A 220 11.53 16.49 25.33
N VAL A 221 10.46 16.84 24.63
CA VAL A 221 9.66 15.92 23.83
C VAL A 221 10.02 16.01 22.34
N SER A 222 10.09 17.23 21.79
CA SER A 222 10.38 17.47 20.38
C SER A 222 11.87 17.73 20.17
N LYS A 223 12.54 16.91 19.37
CA LYS A 223 13.97 17.02 19.07
C LYS A 223 14.17 17.01 17.57
N THR A 224 15.11 17.82 17.07
CA THR A 224 15.59 17.83 15.70
C THR A 224 17.06 17.42 15.66
N LYS A 225 17.48 16.82 14.57
CA LYS A 225 18.88 16.44 14.36
C LYS A 225 19.68 17.60 13.71
#